data_dffbeea7855d349b97f9515efdbff4a6
#
_entry.id   dffbeea7855d349b97f9515efdbff4a6
#
_cell.length_a   1.000
_cell.length_b   1.000
_cell.length_c   1.000
_cell.angle_alpha   90.00
_cell.angle_beta   90.00
_cell.angle_gamma   90.00
#
_symmetry.space_group_name_H-M   'P 1'
#
loop_
_entity.id
_entity.type
_entity.pdbx_description
1 polymer ?
#
loop_
_entity_poly.entity_id
_entity_poly.type
_entity_poly.pdbx_seq_one_letter_code
_entity_poly.pdbx_strand_id
1 'polypeptide(L)'
;MHNVTSAILRIHSWQTTVYLTVHLFILDGPGSSISFNPADESITKYLSGSLGPIVCSAQGSPPCQFHWIKPGGSVVDGSNLEISILSKNDHGTFTCHAGNGYGNNATKNSIVTVNCKCLILKVDITILIMSAELPSKNNTI
;
A
#
# COMPACT_ATOMS: atom_id res chain seq x y z
N MET A 1 22.62 -0.92 8.71
CA MET A 1 23.98 -1.30 9.19
C MET A 1 23.78 -2.33 10.28
N HIS A 2 24.20 -3.58 10.04
CA HIS A 2 24.07 -4.64 11.03
C HIS A 2 25.11 -4.38 12.13
N ASN A 3 24.65 -4.11 13.36
CA ASN A 3 25.55 -4.07 14.51
C ASN A 3 25.94 -5.50 14.88
N VAL A 4 27.11 -5.91 14.41
CA VAL A 4 27.76 -7.15 14.89
C VAL A 4 28.65 -6.76 16.04
N THR A 5 28.27 -7.10 17.25
CA THR A 5 29.16 -6.95 18.41
C THR A 5 29.95 -8.24 18.53
N SER A 6 31.26 -8.19 18.28
CA SER A 6 32.15 -9.32 18.48
C SER A 6 32.81 -9.23 19.86
N ALA A 7 32.70 -10.29 20.64
CA ALA A 7 33.45 -10.44 21.90
C ALA A 7 34.53 -11.52 21.72
N ILE A 8 35.75 -11.24 22.16
CA ILE A 8 36.84 -12.22 22.18
C ILE A 8 36.94 -12.79 23.61
N LEU A 9 36.60 -14.05 23.72
CA LEU A 9 36.78 -14.77 24.98
C LEU A 9 38.19 -15.41 25.02
N ARG A 10 38.98 -15.06 26.01
CA ARG A 10 40.32 -15.63 26.21
C ARG A 10 40.25 -16.70 27.30
N ILE A 11 40.47 -17.95 26.92
CA ILE A 11 40.52 -19.08 27.86
C ILE A 11 41.98 -19.49 28.01
N HIS A 12 42.50 -19.41 29.23
CA HIS A 12 43.83 -19.89 29.58
C HIS A 12 43.76 -21.32 30.12
N SER A 13 44.43 -22.24 29.45
CA SER A 13 44.79 -23.55 29.96
C SER A 13 46.32 -23.62 30.12
N TRP A 14 46.78 -24.48 30.98
CA TRP A 14 48.23 -24.60 31.32
C TRP A 14 49.15 -24.85 30.12
N GLN A 15 48.63 -25.22 28.97
CA GLN A 15 49.42 -25.60 27.79
C GLN A 15 49.02 -24.86 26.48
N THR A 16 47.85 -24.25 26.40
CA THR A 16 47.40 -23.59 25.18
C THR A 16 46.47 -22.42 25.48
N THR A 17 46.65 -21.32 24.72
CA THR A 17 45.71 -20.19 24.73
C THR A 17 44.80 -20.34 23.51
N VAL A 18 43.51 -20.51 23.75
CA VAL A 18 42.47 -20.58 22.69
C VAL A 18 41.75 -19.27 22.68
N TYR A 19 41.62 -18.67 21.47
CA TYR A 19 40.80 -17.49 21.23
C TYR A 19 39.49 -17.95 20.63
N LEU A 20 38.39 -17.72 21.34
CA LEU A 20 37.03 -17.94 20.83
C LEU A 20 36.43 -16.60 20.45
N THR A 21 36.15 -16.41 19.17
CA THR A 21 35.42 -15.24 18.70
C THR A 21 33.94 -15.56 18.74
N VAL A 22 33.20 -14.86 19.62
CA VAL A 22 31.75 -14.98 19.69
C VAL A 22 31.16 -13.83 18.88
N HIS A 23 30.40 -14.16 17.81
CA HIS A 23 29.63 -13.20 17.07
C HIS A 23 28.25 -13.11 17.68
N LEU A 24 27.92 -11.96 18.27
CA LEU A 24 26.61 -11.68 18.79
C LEU A 24 25.73 -11.04 17.67
N PHE A 25 24.72 -11.76 17.24
CA PHE A 25 23.71 -11.22 16.32
C PHE A 25 22.58 -10.60 17.14
N ILE A 26 22.32 -9.33 16.93
CA ILE A 26 21.14 -8.68 17.49
C ILE A 26 19.97 -9.02 16.57
N LEU A 27 19.00 -9.76 17.10
CA LEU A 27 17.74 -10.07 16.42
C LEU A 27 16.70 -9.04 16.87
N ASP A 28 16.12 -8.32 15.90
CA ASP A 28 15.18 -7.25 16.15
C ASP A 28 14.03 -7.30 15.14
N GLY A 29 12.82 -7.15 15.61
CA GLY A 29 11.62 -7.07 14.78
C GLY A 29 11.42 -5.67 14.22
N PRO A 30 10.41 -5.49 13.32
CA PRO A 30 10.12 -4.20 12.69
C PRO A 30 9.69 -3.10 13.67
N GLY A 31 9.18 -3.47 14.86
CA GLY A 31 8.71 -2.51 15.85
C GLY A 31 7.70 -1.52 15.26
N SER A 32 7.96 -0.21 15.44
CA SER A 32 7.14 0.88 14.89
C SER A 32 7.73 1.52 13.62
N SER A 33 8.73 0.91 13.01
CA SER A 33 9.49 1.52 11.89
C SER A 33 8.80 1.46 10.54
N ILE A 34 7.58 0.93 10.46
CA ILE A 34 6.85 0.74 9.19
C ILE A 34 6.45 2.07 8.54
N SER A 35 6.74 2.21 7.26
CA SER A 35 6.47 3.41 6.47
C SER A 35 6.07 3.08 5.03
N PHE A 36 5.44 4.06 4.34
CA PHE A 36 5.09 3.99 2.93
C PHE A 36 5.89 4.97 2.09
N ASN A 37 6.14 4.60 0.83
CA ASN A 37 6.64 5.51 -0.19
C ASN A 37 5.80 5.34 -1.48
N PRO A 38 5.04 6.37 -1.94
CA PRO A 38 4.82 7.66 -1.26
C PRO A 38 4.13 7.52 0.10
N ALA A 39 4.30 8.51 0.98
CA ALA A 39 3.84 8.47 2.37
C ALA A 39 2.33 8.75 2.55
N ASP A 40 1.56 8.62 1.47
CA ASP A 40 0.13 8.93 1.46
C ASP A 40 -0.68 7.84 2.17
N GLU A 41 -1.34 8.22 3.26
CA GLU A 41 -2.25 7.34 4.00
C GLU A 41 -3.68 7.35 3.43
N SER A 42 -4.01 8.35 2.60
CA SER A 42 -5.31 8.47 1.93
C SER A 42 -5.11 8.84 0.46
N ILE A 43 -5.60 7.98 -0.42
CA ILE A 43 -5.41 8.09 -1.86
C ILE A 43 -6.77 8.08 -2.55
N THR A 44 -7.06 9.11 -3.35
CA THR A 44 -8.28 9.16 -4.17
C THR A 44 -7.96 8.90 -5.64
N LYS A 45 -8.64 7.94 -6.23
CA LYS A 45 -8.50 7.54 -7.64
C LYS A 45 -9.87 7.38 -8.30
N TYR A 46 -9.88 7.29 -9.63
CA TYR A 46 -11.10 7.01 -10.39
C TYR A 46 -11.14 5.54 -10.80
N LEU A 47 -12.37 5.04 -10.96
CA LEU A 47 -12.65 3.72 -11.52
C LEU A 47 -11.91 3.55 -12.86
N SER A 48 -11.35 2.37 -13.10
CA SER A 48 -10.51 2.03 -14.26
C SER A 48 -9.17 2.77 -14.33
N GLY A 49 -8.83 3.60 -13.32
CA GLY A 49 -7.48 4.15 -13.15
C GLY A 49 -6.52 3.13 -12.54
N SER A 50 -5.29 3.54 -12.27
CA SER A 50 -4.27 2.70 -11.63
C SER A 50 -3.92 3.19 -10.23
N LEU A 51 -3.44 2.27 -9.39
CA LEU A 51 -2.88 2.54 -8.07
C LEU A 51 -1.44 2.05 -8.01
N GLY A 52 -0.57 2.84 -7.42
CA GLY A 52 0.79 2.48 -7.09
C GLY A 52 1.82 2.87 -8.16
N PRO A 53 3.06 2.39 -7.97
CA PRO A 53 3.47 1.53 -6.86
C PRO A 53 3.47 2.25 -5.50
N ILE A 54 2.99 1.57 -4.46
CA ILE A 54 3.15 1.97 -3.06
C ILE A 54 4.11 0.97 -2.42
N VAL A 55 5.24 1.44 -1.94
CA VAL A 55 6.27 0.60 -1.34
C VAL A 55 6.14 0.66 0.18
N CYS A 56 5.92 -0.48 0.81
CA CYS A 56 5.98 -0.65 2.25
C CYS A 56 7.41 -1.00 2.68
N SER A 57 7.91 -0.34 3.72
CA SER A 57 9.23 -0.60 4.27
C SER A 57 9.22 -0.62 5.79
N ALA A 58 10.07 -1.46 6.38
CA ALA A 58 10.30 -1.54 7.80
C ALA A 58 11.73 -2.00 8.06
N GLN A 59 12.30 -1.61 9.20
CA GLN A 59 13.63 -2.05 9.62
C GLN A 59 13.48 -3.28 10.53
N GLY A 60 14.44 -4.20 10.42
CA GLY A 60 14.52 -5.37 11.28
C GLY A 60 15.78 -6.17 10.99
N SER A 61 16.20 -6.98 11.94
CA SER A 61 17.35 -7.89 11.80
C SER A 61 16.95 -9.30 12.26
N PRO A 62 16.84 -10.26 11.34
CA PRO A 62 17.01 -10.20 9.88
C PRO A 62 16.00 -9.28 9.18
N PRO A 63 16.19 -9.01 7.86
CA PRO A 63 15.27 -8.19 7.07
C PRO A 63 13.84 -8.70 7.15
N CYS A 64 12.87 -7.76 7.16
CA CYS A 64 11.45 -8.07 7.23
C CYS A 64 10.93 -8.63 5.90
N GLN A 65 9.95 -9.52 5.99
CA GLN A 65 9.08 -9.94 4.91
C GLN A 65 7.80 -9.11 4.95
N PHE A 66 7.19 -8.89 3.77
CA PHE A 66 6.03 -8.02 3.62
C PHE A 66 4.91 -8.74 2.89
N HIS A 67 3.68 -8.40 3.24
CA HIS A 67 2.50 -8.70 2.45
C HIS A 67 1.43 -7.61 2.66
N TRP A 68 0.57 -7.45 1.65
CA TRP A 68 -0.55 -6.53 1.70
C TRP A 68 -1.86 -7.29 1.81
N ILE A 69 -2.75 -6.81 2.66
CA ILE A 69 -4.14 -7.25 2.72
C ILE A 69 -4.99 -6.18 2.04
N LYS A 70 -5.71 -6.58 1.00
CA LYS A 70 -6.63 -5.74 0.23
C LYS A 70 -8.00 -5.65 0.92
N PRO A 71 -8.83 -4.64 0.59
CA PRO A 71 -10.24 -4.67 0.92
C PRO A 71 -10.87 -5.99 0.45
N GLY A 72 -11.63 -6.66 1.33
CA GLY A 72 -12.17 -8.00 1.06
C GLY A 72 -11.25 -9.16 1.44
N GLY A 73 -10.05 -8.90 1.98
CA GLY A 73 -9.20 -9.90 2.63
C GLY A 73 -8.23 -10.66 1.73
N SER A 74 -8.17 -10.37 0.43
CA SER A 74 -7.16 -11.00 -0.43
C SER A 74 -5.75 -10.49 -0.12
N VAL A 75 -4.76 -11.37 -0.22
CA VAL A 75 -3.36 -11.11 0.12
C VAL A 75 -2.52 -10.95 -1.14
N VAL A 76 -1.60 -10.00 -1.11
CA VAL A 76 -0.57 -9.79 -2.14
C VAL A 76 0.78 -9.83 -1.45
N ASP A 77 1.63 -10.77 -1.85
CA ASP A 77 2.96 -10.93 -1.28
C ASP A 77 3.93 -9.86 -1.80
N GLY A 78 4.83 -9.45 -0.94
CA GLY A 78 5.87 -8.47 -1.22
C GLY A 78 5.59 -7.08 -0.64
N SER A 79 6.59 -6.22 -0.77
CA SER A 79 6.55 -4.84 -0.24
C SER A 79 5.80 -3.88 -1.16
N ASN A 80 5.66 -4.20 -2.46
CA ASN A 80 5.06 -3.32 -3.45
C ASN A 80 3.58 -3.63 -3.64
N LEU A 81 2.75 -2.61 -3.55
CA LEU A 81 1.35 -2.66 -3.93
C LEU A 81 1.13 -1.91 -5.24
N GLU A 82 0.67 -2.63 -6.27
CA GLU A 82 0.32 -2.04 -7.56
C GLU A 82 -0.95 -2.69 -8.12
N ILE A 83 -1.87 -1.86 -8.66
CA ILE A 83 -3.10 -2.30 -9.30
C ILE A 83 -3.22 -1.55 -10.63
N SER A 84 -3.14 -2.29 -11.73
CA SER A 84 -3.17 -1.72 -13.09
C SER A 84 -4.54 -1.14 -13.45
N ILE A 85 -5.63 -1.77 -12.98
CA ILE A 85 -7.01 -1.35 -13.26
C ILE A 85 -7.82 -1.45 -11.98
N LEU A 86 -8.20 -0.29 -11.44
CA LEU A 86 -9.01 -0.20 -10.23
C LEU A 86 -10.47 -0.53 -10.50
N SER A 87 -11.02 -1.36 -9.65
CA SER A 87 -12.43 -1.75 -9.59
C SER A 87 -13.13 -1.14 -8.36
N LYS A 88 -14.44 -1.29 -8.26
CA LYS A 88 -15.19 -0.88 -7.06
C LYS A 88 -14.76 -1.66 -5.80
N ASN A 89 -14.28 -2.89 -5.97
CA ASN A 89 -13.84 -3.75 -4.88
C ASN A 89 -12.48 -3.32 -4.30
N ASP A 90 -11.77 -2.44 -4.98
CA ASP A 90 -10.51 -1.86 -4.51
C ASP A 90 -10.71 -0.59 -3.67
N HIS A 91 -11.98 -0.18 -3.43
CA HIS A 91 -12.30 0.88 -2.48
C HIS A 91 -12.22 0.35 -1.04
N GLY A 92 -11.44 0.99 -0.19
CA GLY A 92 -11.33 0.64 1.22
C GLY A 92 -9.90 0.69 1.75
N THR A 93 -9.65 -0.08 2.81
CA THR A 93 -8.38 -0.09 3.52
C THR A 93 -7.47 -1.18 2.98
N PHE A 94 -6.26 -0.80 2.62
CA PHE A 94 -5.14 -1.67 2.33
C PHE A 94 -4.21 -1.68 3.53
N THR A 95 -3.86 -2.85 4.03
CA THR A 95 -2.97 -3.01 5.19
C THR A 95 -1.68 -3.69 4.78
N CYS A 96 -0.54 -3.01 4.97
CA CYS A 96 0.76 -3.65 4.87
C CYS A 96 1.13 -4.30 6.20
N HIS A 97 1.60 -5.52 6.14
CA HIS A 97 2.19 -6.25 7.24
C HIS A 97 3.69 -6.44 7.00
N ALA A 98 4.49 -6.22 8.04
CA ALA A 98 5.92 -6.47 8.04
C ALA A 98 6.29 -7.34 9.23
N GLY A 99 7.12 -8.35 9.02
CA GLY A 99 7.61 -9.23 10.07
C GLY A 99 8.83 -10.03 9.63
N ASN A 100 9.64 -10.46 10.61
CA ASN A 100 10.83 -11.30 10.39
C ASN A 100 10.90 -12.48 11.36
N GLY A 101 9.82 -12.74 12.10
CA GLY A 101 9.77 -13.80 13.14
C GLY A 101 10.39 -13.41 14.48
N TYR A 102 10.89 -12.19 14.62
CA TYR A 102 11.46 -11.68 15.85
C TYR A 102 10.74 -10.41 16.30
N GLY A 103 10.44 -10.32 17.60
CA GLY A 103 9.66 -9.21 18.16
C GLY A 103 8.21 -9.16 17.63
N ASN A 104 7.62 -7.99 17.68
CA ASN A 104 6.26 -7.76 17.22
C ASN A 104 6.25 -7.43 15.72
N ASN A 105 5.31 -8.01 14.99
CA ASN A 105 5.04 -7.61 13.62
C ASN A 105 4.49 -6.17 13.58
N ALA A 106 4.82 -5.43 12.51
CA ALA A 106 4.31 -4.09 12.29
C ALA A 106 3.22 -4.10 11.21
N THR A 107 2.26 -3.19 11.34
CA THR A 107 1.20 -2.99 10.36
C THR A 107 0.98 -1.51 10.10
N LYS A 108 0.65 -1.15 8.85
CA LYS A 108 0.27 0.20 8.46
C LYS A 108 -0.83 0.18 7.42
N ASN A 109 -1.78 1.12 7.53
CA ASN A 109 -2.95 1.21 6.68
C ASN A 109 -2.82 2.36 5.68
N SER A 110 -3.34 2.13 4.46
CA SER A 110 -3.61 3.15 3.46
C SER A 110 -5.06 3.03 3.02
N ILE A 111 -5.78 4.16 2.98
CA ILE A 111 -7.19 4.21 2.57
C ILE A 111 -7.24 4.62 1.11
N VAL A 112 -7.81 3.77 0.27
CA VAL A 112 -8.02 4.05 -1.16
C VAL A 112 -9.49 4.32 -1.41
N THR A 113 -9.79 5.53 -1.91
CA THR A 113 -11.11 5.94 -2.33
C THR A 113 -11.22 5.83 -3.85
N VAL A 114 -12.08 4.95 -4.35
CA VAL A 114 -12.33 4.78 -5.78
C VAL A 114 -13.63 5.49 -6.15
N ASN A 115 -13.53 6.56 -6.91
CA ASN A 115 -14.66 7.35 -7.39
C ASN A 115 -15.07 6.93 -8.80
N CYS A 116 -16.41 6.93 -9.06
CA CYS A 116 -16.92 6.81 -10.42
C CYS A 116 -16.83 8.18 -11.10
N LYS A 117 -16.30 8.22 -12.32
CA LYS A 117 -16.36 9.40 -13.16
C LYS A 117 -17.77 9.46 -13.77
N CYS A 118 -18.71 10.13 -13.10
CA CYS A 118 -20.01 10.41 -13.68
C CYS A 118 -19.84 11.48 -14.78
N LEU A 119 -19.97 11.09 -16.03
CA LEU A 119 -20.20 12.03 -17.11
C LEU A 119 -21.64 12.55 -16.95
N ILE A 120 -21.80 13.72 -16.36
CA ILE A 120 -23.06 14.46 -16.45
C ILE A 120 -23.13 14.96 -17.89
N LEU A 121 -23.85 14.23 -18.74
CA LEU A 121 -24.29 14.78 -20.02
C LEU A 121 -25.25 15.92 -19.66
N LYS A 122 -24.77 17.17 -19.71
CA LYS A 122 -25.64 18.33 -19.77
C LYS A 122 -26.34 18.24 -21.13
N VAL A 123 -27.49 17.60 -21.15
CA VAL A 123 -28.42 17.73 -22.29
C VAL A 123 -28.94 19.16 -22.21
N ASP A 124 -28.51 19.98 -23.17
CA ASP A 124 -29.02 21.34 -23.30
C ASP A 124 -30.47 21.24 -23.70
N ILE A 125 -31.38 21.42 -22.73
CA ILE A 125 -32.85 21.33 -22.91
C ILE A 125 -33.33 22.40 -23.91
N THR A 126 -32.51 23.40 -24.21
CA THR A 126 -32.81 24.44 -25.17
C THR A 126 -33.10 23.90 -26.59
N ILE A 127 -32.53 22.76 -26.97
CA ILE A 127 -32.74 22.16 -28.29
C ILE A 127 -34.13 21.48 -28.38
N LEU A 128 -34.67 21.00 -27.26
CA LEU A 128 -35.96 20.33 -27.21
C LEU A 128 -37.16 21.29 -27.28
N ILE A 129 -36.99 22.57 -26.93
CA ILE A 129 -38.07 23.57 -26.96
C ILE A 129 -38.24 24.13 -28.37
N MET A 130 -37.19 24.17 -29.20
CA MET A 130 -37.29 24.70 -30.57
C MET A 130 -38.03 23.78 -31.57
N SER A 131 -38.25 22.52 -31.22
CA SER A 131 -38.99 21.57 -32.07
C SER A 131 -40.52 21.44 -31.74
N ALA A 132 -41.00 22.19 -30.76
CA ALA A 132 -42.42 22.13 -30.33
C ALA A 132 -43.28 23.25 -30.92
N GLU A 133 -42.74 24.19 -31.70
CA GLU A 133 -43.53 25.19 -32.42
C GLU A 133 -44.00 24.61 -33.75
N LEU A 134 -45.11 23.89 -33.71
CA LEU A 134 -45.88 23.56 -34.93
C LEU A 134 -46.53 24.81 -35.46
N PRO A 135 -46.38 25.11 -36.76
CA PRO A 135 -47.10 26.25 -37.35
C PRO A 135 -48.59 25.98 -37.33
N SER A 136 -49.31 26.89 -36.69
CA SER A 136 -50.78 26.97 -36.75
C SER A 136 -51.21 27.10 -38.20
N LYS A 137 -51.96 26.11 -38.71
CA LYS A 137 -52.64 26.20 -39.96
C LYS A 137 -53.82 27.16 -39.78
N ASN A 138 -53.66 28.40 -40.22
CA ASN A 138 -54.79 29.27 -40.48
C ASN A 138 -55.56 28.77 -41.73
N ASN A 139 -56.65 28.09 -41.50
CA ASN A 139 -57.68 27.94 -42.51
C ASN A 139 -58.45 29.24 -42.52
N THR A 140 -58.36 29.99 -43.61
CA THR A 140 -59.29 31.06 -43.96
C THR A 140 -59.94 30.68 -45.30
N ILE A 141 -61.26 30.56 -45.28
CA ILE A 141 -62.12 30.36 -46.39
C ILE A 141 -62.19 31.62 -47.26
#